data_1a09319b580155d878c064380e15e389
#
_entry.id   1a09319b580155d878c064380e15e389
#
_cell.length_a   1.000
_cell.length_b   1.000
_cell.length_c   1.000
_cell.angle_alpha   90.00
_cell.angle_beta   90.00
_cell.angle_gamma   90.00
#
_symmetry.space_group_name_H-M   'P 1'
#
loop_
_entity.id
_entity.type
_entity.pdbx_description
1 polymer ?
#
loop_
_entity_poly.entity_id
_entity_poly.type
_entity_poly.pdbx_seq_one_letter_code
_entity_poly.pdbx_strand_id
1 'polypeptide(L)'
;MTFITRFAPSPTGPMHLGHAYSAMLAYDISQENEGDFHLRIEDLDQSRAKIHWEEQIYEDLSWLGIKWNKTVLRQSERLDLYFTEMLKKAENFGLFICRCSRGDIASITSAPHGADGLVYPGTCRNGKHTFATEM
;
A
#
# COMPACT_ATOMS: atom_id res chain seq x y z
N MET A 1 -23.00 12.88 -0.64
CA MET A 1 -21.65 12.29 -0.70
C MET A 1 -21.75 11.07 -1.61
N THR A 2 -20.90 10.94 -2.61
CA THR A 2 -20.83 9.73 -3.44
C THR A 2 -20.20 8.61 -2.62
N PHE A 3 -20.82 7.43 -2.60
CA PHE A 3 -20.21 6.25 -1.99
C PHE A 3 -19.02 5.78 -2.83
N ILE A 4 -17.89 5.46 -2.21
CA ILE A 4 -16.67 5.10 -2.94
C ILE A 4 -16.04 3.87 -2.31
N THR A 5 -15.77 2.86 -3.13
CA THR A 5 -14.91 1.74 -2.77
C THR A 5 -13.64 1.74 -3.60
N ARG A 6 -12.69 0.88 -3.24
CA ARG A 6 -11.41 0.80 -3.94
C ARG A 6 -10.82 -0.60 -3.85
N PHE A 7 -10.20 -1.03 -4.94
CA PHE A 7 -9.22 -2.10 -4.93
C PHE A 7 -7.81 -1.54 -5.21
N ALA A 8 -6.79 -2.03 -4.50
CA ALA A 8 -5.46 -1.46 -4.55
C ALA A 8 -4.37 -2.54 -4.59
N PRO A 9 -4.20 -3.23 -5.74
CA PRO A 9 -3.22 -4.29 -5.89
C PRO A 9 -1.81 -3.73 -6.11
N SER A 10 -0.80 -4.52 -5.67
CA SER A 10 0.61 -4.28 -5.99
C SER A 10 1.03 -5.13 -7.19
N PRO A 11 1.61 -4.55 -8.25
CA PRO A 11 1.99 -5.28 -9.47
C PRO A 11 3.34 -6.01 -9.28
N THR A 12 3.41 -6.89 -8.26
CA THR A 12 4.64 -7.62 -7.89
C THR A 12 4.57 -9.12 -8.19
N GLY A 13 3.50 -9.56 -8.84
CA GLY A 13 3.21 -10.93 -9.22
C GLY A 13 1.77 -11.07 -9.69
N PRO A 14 1.37 -12.28 -10.14
CA PRO A 14 0.01 -12.52 -10.60
C PRO A 14 -1.01 -12.40 -9.47
N MET A 15 -2.24 -12.03 -9.81
CA MET A 15 -3.35 -12.06 -8.86
C MET A 15 -3.68 -13.53 -8.49
N HIS A 16 -4.16 -13.72 -7.29
CA HIS A 16 -4.68 -15.00 -6.82
C HIS A 16 -6.13 -14.84 -6.35
N LEU A 17 -6.78 -15.95 -6.02
CA LEU A 17 -8.20 -15.98 -5.65
C LEU A 17 -8.58 -14.98 -4.55
N GLY A 18 -7.70 -14.76 -3.55
CA GLY A 18 -7.93 -13.77 -2.50
C GLY A 18 -7.97 -12.34 -3.03
N HIS A 19 -7.15 -12.00 -4.03
CA HIS A 19 -7.20 -10.70 -4.71
C HIS A 19 -8.51 -10.55 -5.50
N ALA A 20 -8.89 -11.57 -6.27
CA ALA A 20 -10.15 -11.59 -7.03
C ALA A 20 -11.36 -11.41 -6.11
N TYR A 21 -11.44 -12.17 -5.02
CA TYR A 21 -12.50 -12.04 -4.03
C TYR A 21 -12.59 -10.63 -3.44
N SER A 22 -11.44 -10.06 -3.05
CA SER A 22 -11.39 -8.72 -2.47
C SER A 22 -11.83 -7.63 -3.46
N ALA A 23 -11.43 -7.77 -4.73
CA ALA A 23 -11.81 -6.85 -5.79
C ALA A 23 -13.32 -6.94 -6.07
N MET A 24 -13.85 -8.15 -6.22
CA MET A 24 -15.28 -8.38 -6.48
C MET A 24 -16.14 -7.87 -5.33
N LEU A 25 -15.79 -8.17 -4.08
CA LEU A 25 -16.53 -7.69 -2.91
C LEU A 25 -16.58 -6.16 -2.87
N ALA A 26 -15.44 -5.50 -3.08
CA ALA A 26 -15.39 -4.03 -3.11
C ALA A 26 -16.20 -3.44 -4.28
N TYR A 27 -16.19 -4.11 -5.42
CA TYR A 27 -16.96 -3.72 -6.59
C TYR A 27 -18.47 -3.88 -6.35
N ASP A 28 -18.92 -5.05 -5.87
CA ASP A 28 -20.33 -5.33 -5.60
C ASP A 28 -20.91 -4.34 -4.58
N ILE A 29 -20.17 -4.07 -3.49
CA ILE A 29 -20.57 -3.06 -2.51
C ILE A 29 -20.74 -1.68 -3.14
N SER A 30 -19.86 -1.29 -4.09
CA SER A 30 -20.03 -0.01 -4.78
C SER A 30 -21.29 0.01 -5.65
N GLN A 31 -21.56 -1.09 -6.37
CA GLN A 31 -22.74 -1.17 -7.24
C GLN A 31 -24.05 -1.15 -6.43
N GLU A 32 -24.11 -1.89 -5.32
CA GLU A 32 -25.27 -1.91 -4.43
C GLU A 32 -25.60 -0.53 -3.84
N ASN A 33 -24.60 0.33 -3.70
CA ASN A 33 -24.76 1.69 -3.16
C ASN A 33 -24.75 2.78 -4.25
N GLU A 34 -24.93 2.43 -5.52
CA GLU A 34 -24.87 3.37 -6.64
C GLU A 34 -23.61 4.27 -6.62
N GLY A 35 -22.50 3.68 -6.19
CA GLY A 35 -21.24 4.36 -5.91
C GLY A 35 -20.19 4.18 -7.00
N ASP A 36 -19.03 4.77 -6.74
CA ASP A 36 -17.85 4.66 -7.61
C ASP A 36 -16.92 3.55 -7.11
N PHE A 37 -16.41 2.72 -8.03
CA PHE A 37 -15.31 1.82 -7.77
C PHE A 37 -14.01 2.37 -8.36
N HIS A 38 -13.00 2.53 -7.53
CA HIS A 38 -11.69 3.05 -7.93
C HIS A 38 -10.64 1.95 -7.96
N LEU A 39 -9.72 2.04 -8.91
CA LEU A 39 -8.52 1.21 -8.97
C LEU A 39 -7.29 2.07 -8.68
N ARG A 40 -6.41 1.57 -7.81
CA ARG A 40 -5.11 2.18 -7.52
C ARG A 40 -4.02 1.12 -7.60
N ILE A 41 -2.96 1.41 -8.31
CA ILE A 41 -1.77 0.54 -8.37
C ILE A 41 -0.79 0.93 -7.26
N GLU A 42 -0.43 -0.05 -6.44
CA GLU A 42 0.51 0.14 -5.32
C GLU A 42 1.91 -0.32 -5.73
N ASP A 43 2.58 0.51 -6.49
CA ASP A 43 3.88 0.26 -7.13
C ASP A 43 5.05 1.01 -6.45
N LEU A 44 4.95 1.30 -5.15
CA LEU A 44 6.02 1.97 -4.40
C LEU A 44 7.32 1.17 -4.37
N ASP A 45 7.24 -0.16 -4.32
CA ASP A 45 8.39 -1.04 -4.44
C ASP A 45 8.77 -1.23 -5.93
N GLN A 46 9.45 -0.25 -6.49
CA GLN A 46 9.86 -0.21 -7.90
C GLN A 46 10.80 -1.37 -8.28
N SER A 47 11.49 -1.96 -7.32
CA SER A 47 12.37 -3.11 -7.58
C SER A 47 11.57 -4.35 -7.95
N ARG A 48 10.38 -4.52 -7.39
CA ARG A 48 9.49 -5.68 -7.57
C ARG A 48 8.32 -5.40 -8.50
N ALA A 49 7.85 -4.16 -8.57
CA ALA A 49 6.77 -3.76 -9.46
C ALA A 49 7.21 -3.92 -10.94
N LYS A 50 6.37 -4.55 -11.73
CA LYS A 50 6.62 -4.78 -13.16
C LYS A 50 5.41 -4.43 -13.98
N ILE A 51 5.64 -3.79 -15.14
CA ILE A 51 4.58 -3.31 -16.02
C ILE A 51 3.68 -4.46 -16.51
N HIS A 52 4.27 -5.60 -16.86
CA HIS A 52 3.47 -6.75 -17.31
C HIS A 52 2.52 -7.32 -16.23
N TRP A 53 2.88 -7.20 -14.92
CA TRP A 53 1.96 -7.56 -13.84
C TRP A 53 0.83 -6.56 -13.68
N GLU A 54 1.11 -5.28 -13.94
CA GLU A 54 0.05 -4.25 -13.96
C GLU A 54 -0.93 -4.47 -15.11
N GLU A 55 -0.43 -4.76 -16.31
CA GLU A 55 -1.24 -5.11 -17.47
C GLU A 55 -2.11 -6.33 -17.20
N GLN A 56 -1.54 -7.38 -16.60
CA GLN A 56 -2.29 -8.57 -16.22
C GLN A 56 -3.38 -8.28 -15.17
N ILE A 57 -3.13 -7.39 -14.20
CA ILE A 57 -4.16 -6.96 -13.25
C ILE A 57 -5.36 -6.37 -14.00
N TYR A 58 -5.15 -5.54 -15.01
CA TYR A 58 -6.24 -4.96 -15.80
C TYR A 58 -7.01 -6.02 -16.60
N GLU A 59 -6.30 -6.98 -17.17
CA GLU A 59 -6.90 -8.10 -17.90
C GLU A 59 -7.74 -8.97 -16.97
N ASP A 60 -7.19 -9.37 -15.83
CA ASP A 60 -7.86 -10.21 -14.83
C ASP A 60 -9.13 -9.53 -14.28
N LEU A 61 -9.04 -8.25 -13.93
CA LEU A 61 -10.20 -7.47 -13.46
C LEU A 61 -11.28 -7.33 -14.54
N SER A 62 -10.86 -7.11 -15.78
CA SER A 62 -11.78 -7.01 -16.92
C SER A 62 -12.46 -8.35 -17.20
N TRP A 63 -11.72 -9.46 -17.08
CA TRP A 63 -12.26 -10.82 -17.21
C TRP A 63 -13.29 -11.14 -16.12
N LEU A 64 -13.08 -10.64 -14.88
CA LEU A 64 -14.04 -10.72 -13.79
C LEU A 64 -15.27 -9.81 -13.96
N GLY A 65 -15.34 -9.02 -15.05
CA GLY A 65 -16.44 -8.08 -15.30
C GLY A 65 -16.36 -6.78 -14.47
N ILE A 66 -15.27 -6.55 -13.75
CA ILE A 66 -15.08 -5.36 -12.94
C ILE A 66 -14.72 -4.17 -13.82
N LYS A 67 -15.42 -3.05 -13.60
CA LYS A 67 -15.18 -1.78 -14.29
C LYS A 67 -14.83 -0.70 -13.29
N TRP A 68 -13.92 0.19 -13.64
CA TRP A 68 -13.55 1.35 -12.86
C TRP A 68 -13.77 2.63 -13.63
N ASN A 69 -14.28 3.65 -12.94
CA ASN A 69 -14.85 4.83 -13.61
C ASN A 69 -13.85 5.96 -13.87
N LYS A 70 -12.64 5.89 -13.30
CA LYS A 70 -11.67 6.98 -13.34
C LYS A 70 -10.30 6.49 -13.77
N THR A 71 -9.44 7.44 -14.12
CA THR A 71 -8.02 7.16 -14.37
C THR A 71 -7.41 6.42 -13.20
N VAL A 72 -6.70 5.34 -13.51
CA VAL A 72 -6.00 4.56 -12.49
C VAL A 72 -4.88 5.40 -11.89
N LEU A 73 -4.86 5.46 -10.57
CA LEU A 73 -3.83 6.17 -9.84
C LEU A 73 -2.67 5.21 -9.55
N ARG A 74 -1.44 5.61 -9.89
CA ARG A 74 -0.22 4.92 -9.47
C ARG A 74 0.42 5.64 -8.30
N GLN A 75 0.82 4.91 -7.27
CA GLN A 75 1.46 5.52 -6.10
C GLN A 75 2.85 6.07 -6.42
N SER A 76 3.60 5.42 -7.32
CA SER A 76 4.93 5.88 -7.76
C SER A 76 4.90 7.30 -8.36
N GLU A 77 3.81 7.68 -9.01
CA GLU A 77 3.63 9.01 -9.61
C GLU A 77 3.35 10.10 -8.57
N ARG A 78 3.25 9.75 -7.29
CA ARG A 78 2.86 10.65 -6.20
C ARG A 78 3.87 10.68 -5.05
N LEU A 79 5.08 10.23 -5.26
CA LEU A 79 6.12 10.18 -4.23
C LEU A 79 6.41 11.56 -3.62
N ASP A 80 6.50 12.60 -4.43
CA ASP A 80 6.73 13.97 -3.97
C ASP A 80 5.61 14.47 -3.06
N LEU A 81 4.36 14.15 -3.41
CA LEU A 81 3.21 14.48 -2.57
C LEU A 81 3.29 13.74 -1.22
N TYR A 82 3.57 12.44 -1.25
CA TYR A 82 3.69 11.65 -0.02
C TYR A 82 4.83 12.15 0.86
N PHE A 83 5.97 12.48 0.27
CA PHE A 83 7.10 13.03 1.01
C PHE A 83 6.76 14.39 1.64
N THR A 84 6.13 15.27 0.88
CA THR A 84 5.68 16.58 1.37
C THR A 84 4.70 16.44 2.54
N GLU A 85 3.70 15.57 2.43
CA GLU A 85 2.73 15.35 3.50
C GLU A 85 3.36 14.66 4.71
N MET A 86 4.31 13.76 4.50
CA MET A 86 5.08 13.14 5.57
C MET A 86 5.87 14.19 6.37
N LEU A 87 6.56 15.12 5.70
CA LEU A 87 7.31 16.18 6.37
C LEU A 87 6.40 17.11 7.18
N LYS A 88 5.25 17.50 6.65
CA LYS A 88 4.25 18.30 7.41
C LYS A 88 3.78 17.59 8.67
N LYS A 89 3.65 16.26 8.65
CA LYS A 89 3.23 15.46 9.80
C LYS A 89 4.36 15.21 10.78
N ALA A 90 5.62 15.25 10.32
CA ALA A 90 6.80 15.00 11.16
C ALA A 90 6.86 15.88 12.40
N GLU A 91 6.47 17.14 12.26
CA GLU A 91 6.45 18.13 13.35
C GLU A 91 5.54 17.72 14.51
N ASN A 92 4.44 17.01 14.21
CA ASN A 92 3.43 16.65 15.20
C ASN A 92 3.57 15.21 15.73
N PHE A 93 4.11 14.28 14.93
CA PHE A 93 4.10 12.86 15.25
C PHE A 93 5.47 12.24 15.47
N GLY A 94 6.53 12.99 15.21
CA GLY A 94 7.90 12.50 15.27
C GLY A 94 8.18 11.46 14.19
N LEU A 95 9.16 11.71 13.33
CA LEU A 95 9.64 10.73 12.36
C LEU A 95 11.00 10.20 12.79
N PHE A 96 11.24 8.94 12.50
CA PHE A 96 12.56 8.34 12.66
C PHE A 96 12.87 7.40 11.49
N ILE A 97 14.14 7.29 11.15
CA ILE A 97 14.59 6.36 10.12
C ILE A 97 14.71 4.98 10.76
N CYS A 98 14.01 4.00 10.19
CA CYS A 98 14.15 2.60 10.56
C CYS A 98 14.92 1.83 9.47
N ARG A 99 16.00 1.16 9.86
CA ARG A 99 16.83 0.32 8.98
C ARG A 99 16.66 -1.17 9.24
N CYS A 100 15.74 -1.54 10.15
CA CYS A 100 15.50 -2.94 10.49
C CYS A 100 14.84 -3.67 9.32
N SER A 101 15.38 -4.81 8.94
CA SER A 101 14.68 -5.79 8.12
C SER A 101 13.62 -6.53 8.95
N ARG A 102 12.73 -7.28 8.29
CA ARG A 102 11.79 -8.16 8.99
C ARG A 102 12.50 -9.23 9.82
N GLY A 103 13.65 -9.72 9.34
CA GLY A 103 14.49 -10.68 10.07
C GLY A 103 15.08 -10.07 11.34
N ASP A 104 15.56 -8.82 11.27
CA ASP A 104 16.07 -8.11 12.45
C ASP A 104 14.98 -7.95 13.52
N ILE A 105 13.76 -7.55 13.09
CA ILE A 105 12.63 -7.43 14.02
C ILE A 105 12.29 -8.79 14.63
N ALA A 106 12.24 -9.85 13.82
CA ALA A 106 11.94 -11.19 14.31
C ALA A 106 13.01 -11.72 15.29
N SER A 107 14.28 -11.39 15.12
CA SER A 107 15.36 -11.81 16.00
C SER A 107 15.38 -11.06 17.33
N ILE A 108 14.90 -9.82 17.38
CA ILE A 108 14.88 -9.00 18.59
C ILE A 108 13.64 -9.32 19.45
N THR A 109 12.53 -9.69 18.83
CA THR A 109 11.30 -10.02 19.53
C THR A 109 11.32 -11.46 20.01
N SER A 110 11.87 -11.69 21.18
CA SER A 110 11.53 -12.85 22.02
C SER A 110 10.13 -12.71 22.64
N ALA A 111 9.39 -11.66 22.32
CA ALA A 111 8.03 -11.42 22.78
C ALA A 111 7.01 -12.25 22.01
N PRO A 112 5.94 -12.75 22.65
CA PRO A 112 4.89 -13.47 21.97
C PRO A 112 4.29 -12.61 20.85
N HIS A 113 4.06 -13.22 19.69
CA HIS A 113 3.35 -12.58 18.59
C HIS A 113 2.00 -12.07 19.10
N GLY A 114 1.76 -10.77 18.97
CA GLY A 114 0.41 -10.24 19.15
C GLY A 114 -0.54 -10.87 18.12
N ALA A 115 -1.84 -10.78 18.33
CA ALA A 115 -2.85 -11.30 17.41
C ALA A 115 -2.66 -10.80 15.97
N ASP A 116 -1.96 -9.67 15.79
CA ASP A 116 -1.74 -8.99 14.52
C ASP A 116 -0.32 -9.19 13.94
N GLY A 117 0.48 -10.11 14.47
CA GLY A 117 1.82 -10.41 13.96
C GLY A 117 2.98 -9.82 14.78
N LEU A 118 4.14 -9.61 14.12
CA LEU A 118 5.36 -9.10 14.77
C LEU A 118 5.20 -7.64 15.19
N VAL A 119 5.30 -7.36 16.47
CA VAL A 119 5.29 -5.99 17.00
C VAL A 119 6.67 -5.36 16.85
N TYR A 120 6.74 -4.17 16.26
CA TYR A 120 8.00 -3.43 16.16
C TYR A 120 8.54 -3.02 17.54
N PRO A 121 9.76 -3.43 17.92
CA PRO A 121 10.30 -3.22 19.27
C PRO A 121 10.76 -1.78 19.55
N GLY A 122 10.70 -0.90 18.56
CA GLY A 122 11.12 0.50 18.70
C GLY A 122 12.63 0.72 18.62
N THR A 123 13.40 -0.26 18.15
CA THR A 123 14.88 -0.24 18.11
C THR A 123 15.47 1.03 17.51
N CYS A 124 14.91 1.53 16.42
CA CYS A 124 15.38 2.75 15.76
C CYS A 124 14.71 4.03 16.25
N ARG A 125 13.66 3.92 17.06
CA ARG A 125 12.86 5.09 17.50
C ARG A 125 13.66 6.09 18.30
N ASN A 126 14.57 5.63 19.15
CA ASN A 126 15.41 6.44 20.02
C ASN A 126 16.82 6.66 19.43
N GLY A 127 17.08 6.13 18.23
CA GLY A 127 18.33 6.36 17.53
C GLY A 127 18.43 7.81 17.07
N LYS A 128 19.61 8.42 17.21
CA LYS A 128 19.92 9.77 16.76
C LYS A 128 20.05 9.82 15.22
N HIS A 129 19.04 9.34 14.50
CA HIS A 129 18.96 9.51 13.07
C HIS A 129 18.14 10.78 12.81
N THR A 130 18.73 11.93 13.05
CA THR A 130 18.26 13.16 12.44
C THR A 130 18.30 12.98 10.93
N PHE A 131 17.25 13.37 10.23
CA PHE A 131 17.33 13.63 8.80
C PHE A 131 18.41 14.69 8.62
N ALA A 132 19.64 14.28 8.36
CA ALA A 132 20.61 15.19 7.80
C ALA A 132 20.03 15.57 6.44
N THR A 133 19.63 16.82 6.31
CA THR A 133 19.37 17.49 5.06
C THR A 133 20.69 17.51 4.28
N GLU A 134 21.00 16.42 3.62
CA GLU A 134 21.94 16.43 2.51
C GLU A 134 21.08 16.52 1.24
N MET A 135 20.88 17.79 0.84
CA MET A 135 20.55 18.14 -0.54
C MET A 135 21.84 18.17 -1.36
#